data_a620ddcfd1811165a653b69d3fb86c7a
#
_entry.id   a620ddcfd1811165a653b69d3fb86c7a
#
_cell.length_a   1.000
_cell.length_b   1.000
_cell.length_c   1.000
_cell.angle_alpha   90.00
_cell.angle_beta   90.00
_cell.angle_gamma   90.00
#
_symmetry.space_group_name_H-M   'P 1'
#
loop_
_entity.id
_entity.type
_entity.pdbx_description
1 polymer ?
#
loop_
_entity_poly.entity_id
_entity_poly.type
_entity_poly.pdbx_seq_one_letter_code
_entity_poly.pdbx_strand_id
1 'polypeptide(L)'
;VSVKMLRHYDEIGLLKPAWVDPATDYRYYAAEQLPRLNRILALKDLGFTLDQIAGLLRAGDDLTAEQLQALLAEKRAQIELELQRQQARLAAVEARLRLIAAKGPSPYEVVLRAGPPLLMATLRKVVPTVDDMEALFNDVERFVAGHGARAAAPPLALYHDTEYREQEVDVEVAIPVTRPLPAYGPLLTRELPAVAALACVVHVGRYTTIGAASHALYLWVEANGYRAVGPNREVYLRFGVSGQLGEVPLPPAFLTQSAHEFVTELQVPVEPVQLQKGSLWPTT
;
A
#
# COMPACT_ATOMS: atom_id res chain seq x y z
N VAL A 1 -36.73 14.93 -15.37
CA VAL A 1 -35.76 15.99 -15.06
C VAL A 1 -36.42 17.00 -14.13
N SER A 2 -35.80 17.39 -13.03
CA SER A 2 -36.38 18.38 -12.09
C SER A 2 -36.15 19.83 -12.58
N VAL A 3 -37.04 20.75 -12.20
CA VAL A 3 -36.89 22.19 -12.49
C VAL A 3 -35.54 22.73 -11.96
N LYS A 4 -35.09 22.26 -10.77
CA LYS A 4 -33.80 22.63 -10.17
C LYS A 4 -32.63 22.21 -11.07
N MET A 5 -32.71 21.03 -11.69
CA MET A 5 -31.66 20.51 -12.56
C MET A 5 -31.58 21.28 -13.87
N LEU A 6 -32.75 21.66 -14.46
CA LEU A 6 -32.79 22.50 -15.67
C LEU A 6 -32.24 23.91 -15.40
N ARG A 7 -32.54 24.52 -14.24
CA ARG A 7 -31.94 25.80 -13.82
C ARG A 7 -30.43 25.71 -13.74
N HIS A 8 -29.93 24.65 -13.10
CA HIS A 8 -28.48 24.43 -12.98
C HIS A 8 -27.82 24.24 -14.36
N TYR A 9 -28.47 23.53 -15.29
CA TYR A 9 -27.95 23.36 -16.65
C TYR A 9 -27.91 24.70 -17.44
N ASP A 10 -28.88 25.60 -17.19
CA ASP A 10 -28.86 26.94 -17.73
C ASP A 10 -27.71 27.79 -17.15
N GLU A 11 -27.52 27.76 -15.82
CA GLU A 11 -26.47 28.50 -15.11
C GLU A 11 -25.07 28.15 -15.59
N ILE A 12 -24.79 26.84 -15.81
CA ILE A 12 -23.50 26.36 -16.29
C ILE A 12 -23.37 26.36 -17.83
N GLY A 13 -24.42 26.84 -18.53
CA GLY A 13 -24.46 26.93 -20.02
C GLY A 13 -24.55 25.60 -20.74
N LEU A 14 -24.93 24.52 -20.05
CA LEU A 14 -25.06 23.18 -20.61
C LEU A 14 -26.33 23.02 -21.47
N LEU A 15 -27.44 23.58 -21.00
CA LEU A 15 -28.71 23.63 -21.74
C LEU A 15 -29.41 24.94 -21.42
N LYS A 16 -29.37 25.91 -22.32
CA LYS A 16 -30.06 27.20 -22.17
C LYS A 16 -31.53 27.09 -22.56
N PRO A 17 -32.47 27.75 -21.86
CA PRO A 17 -33.85 27.79 -22.27
C PRO A 17 -34.04 28.50 -23.61
N ALA A 18 -35.00 28.08 -24.39
CA ALA A 18 -35.38 28.76 -25.62
C ALA A 18 -35.94 30.16 -25.37
N TRP A 19 -36.62 30.33 -24.24
CA TRP A 19 -37.17 31.62 -23.82
C TRP A 19 -37.32 31.67 -22.29
N VAL A 20 -37.10 32.86 -21.72
CA VAL A 20 -37.31 33.13 -20.28
C VAL A 20 -38.33 34.25 -20.20
N ASP A 21 -39.39 34.03 -19.44
CA ASP A 21 -40.43 35.05 -19.22
C ASP A 21 -39.87 36.19 -18.35
N PRO A 22 -39.80 37.43 -18.86
CA PRO A 22 -39.21 38.53 -18.10
C PRO A 22 -40.01 38.92 -16.85
N ALA A 23 -41.32 38.56 -16.80
CA ALA A 23 -42.21 38.93 -15.69
C ALA A 23 -42.14 37.89 -14.55
N THR A 24 -41.96 36.62 -14.86
CA THR A 24 -42.09 35.51 -13.92
C THR A 24 -40.82 34.72 -13.71
N ASP A 25 -39.76 34.96 -14.49
CA ASP A 25 -38.51 34.21 -14.55
C ASP A 25 -38.72 32.71 -14.88
N TYR A 26 -39.87 32.35 -15.47
CA TYR A 26 -40.12 30.99 -15.95
C TYR A 26 -39.32 30.68 -17.21
N ARG A 27 -38.68 29.50 -17.21
CA ARG A 27 -37.84 29.00 -18.30
C ARG A 27 -38.64 28.04 -19.16
N TYR A 28 -38.67 28.31 -20.46
CA TYR A 28 -39.33 27.47 -21.46
C TYR A 28 -38.32 26.83 -22.37
N TYR A 29 -38.48 25.53 -22.60
CA TYR A 29 -37.61 24.72 -23.45
C TYR A 29 -38.40 24.23 -24.65
N ALA A 30 -37.82 24.33 -25.83
CA ALA A 30 -38.42 23.87 -27.07
C ALA A 30 -38.25 22.36 -27.26
N ALA A 31 -39.14 21.74 -28.02
CA ALA A 31 -39.07 20.31 -28.32
C ALA A 31 -37.76 19.90 -29.03
N GLU A 32 -37.22 20.79 -29.87
CA GLU A 32 -35.95 20.62 -30.57
C GLU A 32 -34.73 20.49 -29.64
N GLN A 33 -34.88 20.89 -28.39
CA GLN A 33 -33.82 20.76 -27.35
C GLN A 33 -33.83 19.40 -26.63
N LEU A 34 -34.88 18.59 -26.79
CA LEU A 34 -34.99 17.28 -26.18
C LEU A 34 -33.85 16.31 -26.55
N PRO A 35 -33.40 16.24 -27.84
CA PRO A 35 -32.26 15.36 -28.15
C PRO A 35 -30.99 15.73 -27.36
N ARG A 36 -30.71 17.05 -27.22
CA ARG A 36 -29.58 17.54 -26.41
C ARG A 36 -29.74 17.19 -24.95
N LEU A 37 -30.92 17.36 -24.36
CA LEU A 37 -31.20 16.96 -22.98
C LEU A 37 -31.03 15.47 -22.78
N ASN A 38 -31.54 14.64 -23.67
CA ASN A 38 -31.38 13.18 -23.61
C ASN A 38 -29.92 12.76 -23.69
N ARG A 39 -29.10 13.40 -24.54
CA ARG A 39 -27.66 13.15 -24.61
C ARG A 39 -26.96 13.50 -23.28
N ILE A 40 -27.32 14.64 -22.65
CA ILE A 40 -26.80 15.02 -21.32
C ILE A 40 -27.13 13.94 -20.29
N LEU A 41 -28.37 13.48 -20.23
CA LEU A 41 -28.83 12.48 -19.28
C LEU A 41 -28.10 11.13 -19.49
N ALA A 42 -28.01 10.68 -20.74
CA ALA A 42 -27.32 9.43 -21.07
C ALA A 42 -25.83 9.46 -20.66
N LEU A 43 -25.12 10.53 -20.92
CA LEU A 43 -23.72 10.67 -20.49
C LEU A 43 -23.59 10.77 -18.97
N LYS A 44 -24.53 11.45 -18.30
CA LYS A 44 -24.56 11.52 -16.83
C LYS A 44 -24.79 10.14 -16.20
N ASP A 45 -25.69 9.34 -16.73
CA ASP A 45 -25.99 7.98 -16.25
C ASP A 45 -24.78 7.05 -16.43
N LEU A 46 -23.93 7.30 -17.42
CA LEU A 46 -22.63 6.64 -17.58
C LEU A 46 -21.53 7.17 -16.62
N GLY A 47 -21.87 8.15 -15.75
CA GLY A 47 -20.98 8.69 -14.74
C GLY A 47 -19.98 9.73 -15.26
N PHE A 48 -20.27 10.42 -16.37
CA PHE A 48 -19.52 11.61 -16.77
C PHE A 48 -19.89 12.81 -15.89
N THR A 49 -18.92 13.64 -15.54
CA THR A 49 -19.16 14.90 -14.83
C THR A 49 -19.81 15.93 -15.77
N LEU A 50 -20.51 16.92 -15.20
CA LEU A 50 -21.14 17.97 -16.02
C LEU A 50 -20.12 18.77 -16.84
N ASP A 51 -18.90 18.97 -16.32
CA ASP A 51 -17.80 19.63 -17.05
C ASP A 51 -17.33 18.80 -18.26
N GLN A 52 -17.20 17.49 -18.09
CA GLN A 52 -16.88 16.56 -19.19
C GLN A 52 -17.99 16.58 -20.25
N ILE A 53 -19.26 16.53 -19.82
CA ILE A 53 -20.42 16.61 -20.72
C ILE A 53 -20.45 17.95 -21.46
N ALA A 54 -20.16 19.06 -20.77
CA ALA A 54 -20.09 20.38 -21.41
C ALA A 54 -18.97 20.47 -22.45
N GLY A 55 -17.82 19.85 -22.17
CA GLY A 55 -16.71 19.71 -23.12
C GLY A 55 -17.13 18.93 -24.38
N LEU A 56 -17.77 17.79 -24.19
CA LEU A 56 -18.28 16.94 -25.28
C LEU A 56 -19.34 17.62 -26.13
N LEU A 57 -20.27 18.36 -25.52
CA LEU A 57 -21.33 19.06 -26.22
C LEU A 57 -20.87 20.37 -26.89
N ARG A 58 -19.74 20.95 -26.45
CA ARG A 58 -19.12 22.11 -27.12
C ARG A 58 -18.37 21.73 -28.39
N ALA A 59 -17.82 20.52 -28.42
CA ALA A 59 -17.23 19.98 -29.65
C ALA A 59 -18.27 19.76 -30.79
N GLY A 60 -19.55 19.90 -30.48
CA GLY A 60 -20.66 19.88 -31.45
C GLY A 60 -20.99 18.48 -31.99
N ASP A 61 -21.68 18.46 -33.13
CA ASP A 61 -21.94 17.22 -33.89
C ASP A 61 -20.68 16.67 -34.58
N ASP A 62 -19.53 17.33 -34.38
CA ASP A 62 -18.23 16.96 -34.96
C ASP A 62 -17.50 15.84 -34.18
N LEU A 63 -18.05 15.33 -33.06
CA LEU A 63 -17.53 14.14 -32.44
C LEU A 63 -17.69 12.95 -33.36
N THR A 64 -16.58 12.47 -33.92
CA THR A 64 -16.59 11.25 -34.70
C THR A 64 -16.98 10.04 -33.87
N ALA A 65 -17.55 9.03 -34.52
CA ALA A 65 -17.90 7.78 -33.84
C ALA A 65 -16.67 7.17 -33.11
N GLU A 66 -15.47 7.33 -33.66
CA GLU A 66 -14.20 6.88 -33.13
C GLU A 66 -13.83 7.62 -31.84
N GLN A 67 -14.00 8.93 -31.77
CA GLN A 67 -13.75 9.74 -30.58
C GLN A 67 -14.71 9.38 -29.44
N LEU A 68 -15.99 9.18 -29.74
CA LEU A 68 -16.96 8.72 -28.75
C LEU A 68 -16.64 7.33 -28.25
N GLN A 69 -16.23 6.42 -29.15
CA GLN A 69 -15.81 5.07 -28.78
C GLN A 69 -14.58 5.08 -27.86
N ALA A 70 -13.58 5.92 -28.12
CA ALA A 70 -12.39 6.07 -27.27
C ALA A 70 -12.75 6.57 -25.87
N LEU A 71 -13.62 7.58 -25.76
CA LEU A 71 -14.09 8.10 -24.47
C LEU A 71 -14.87 7.07 -23.65
N LEU A 72 -15.73 6.30 -24.31
CA LEU A 72 -16.48 5.23 -23.65
C LEU A 72 -15.56 4.09 -23.21
N ALA A 73 -14.54 3.75 -23.99
CA ALA A 73 -13.54 2.76 -23.63
C ALA A 73 -12.71 3.20 -22.41
N GLU A 74 -12.30 4.47 -22.35
CA GLU A 74 -11.62 5.03 -21.18
C GLU A 74 -12.53 4.99 -19.94
N LYS A 75 -13.79 5.40 -20.07
CA LYS A 75 -14.76 5.36 -18.98
C LYS A 75 -14.98 3.94 -18.46
N ARG A 76 -15.07 2.97 -19.36
CA ARG A 76 -15.16 1.55 -19.00
C ARG A 76 -13.95 1.10 -18.20
N ALA A 77 -12.73 1.44 -18.63
CA ALA A 77 -11.50 1.09 -17.93
C ALA A 77 -11.45 1.70 -16.51
N GLN A 78 -11.93 2.94 -16.34
CA GLN A 78 -12.04 3.58 -15.02
C GLN A 78 -13.01 2.83 -14.11
N ILE A 79 -14.18 2.44 -14.63
CA ILE A 79 -15.18 1.67 -13.86
C ILE A 79 -14.65 0.28 -13.50
N GLU A 80 -13.98 -0.41 -14.43
CA GLU A 80 -13.36 -1.72 -14.20
C GLU A 80 -12.30 -1.64 -13.09
N LEU A 81 -11.46 -0.62 -13.09
CA LEU A 81 -10.46 -0.38 -12.05
C LEU A 81 -11.10 -0.12 -10.68
N GLU A 82 -12.16 0.70 -10.64
CA GLU A 82 -12.89 0.96 -9.38
C GLU A 82 -13.59 -0.29 -8.86
N LEU A 83 -14.19 -1.08 -9.73
CA LEU A 83 -14.79 -2.36 -9.37
C LEU A 83 -13.76 -3.32 -8.75
N GLN A 84 -12.58 -3.43 -9.34
CA GLN A 84 -11.48 -4.24 -8.79
C GLN A 84 -11.08 -3.78 -7.38
N ARG A 85 -10.97 -2.46 -7.17
CA ARG A 85 -10.67 -1.90 -5.84
C ARG A 85 -11.75 -2.23 -4.81
N GLN A 86 -13.03 -2.14 -5.19
CA GLN A 86 -14.14 -2.46 -4.29
C GLN A 86 -14.19 -3.96 -3.98
N GLN A 87 -13.93 -4.83 -4.97
CA GLN A 87 -13.82 -6.27 -4.77
C GLN A 87 -12.69 -6.64 -3.80
N ALA A 88 -11.52 -5.99 -3.94
CA ALA A 88 -10.40 -6.19 -3.02
C ALA A 88 -10.76 -5.75 -1.58
N ARG A 89 -11.46 -4.62 -1.42
CA ARG A 89 -11.95 -4.17 -0.09
C ARG A 89 -12.93 -5.16 0.52
N LEU A 90 -13.88 -5.67 -0.26
CA LEU A 90 -14.84 -6.66 0.20
C LEU A 90 -14.13 -7.94 0.65
N ALA A 91 -13.21 -8.47 -0.14
CA ALA A 91 -12.42 -9.64 0.20
C ALA A 91 -11.64 -9.46 1.51
N ALA A 92 -11.05 -8.27 1.75
CA ALA A 92 -10.36 -7.95 2.99
C ALA A 92 -11.31 -7.94 4.20
N VAL A 93 -12.51 -7.39 4.07
CA VAL A 93 -13.54 -7.42 5.14
C VAL A 93 -13.97 -8.86 5.44
N GLU A 94 -14.24 -9.66 4.41
CA GLU A 94 -14.63 -11.06 4.57
C GLU A 94 -13.53 -11.90 5.22
N ALA A 95 -12.26 -11.68 4.84
CA ALA A 95 -11.11 -12.33 5.48
C ALA A 95 -11.03 -11.98 6.97
N ARG A 96 -11.24 -10.69 7.32
CA ARG A 96 -11.25 -10.25 8.72
C ARG A 96 -12.37 -10.90 9.52
N LEU A 97 -13.58 -10.98 8.94
CA LEU A 97 -14.71 -11.66 9.56
C LEU A 97 -14.44 -13.15 9.80
N ARG A 98 -13.83 -13.85 8.82
CA ARG A 98 -13.42 -15.25 8.99
C ARG A 98 -12.41 -15.44 10.12
N LEU A 99 -11.40 -14.58 10.23
CA LEU A 99 -10.40 -14.63 11.31
C LEU A 99 -11.03 -14.43 12.68
N ILE A 100 -11.93 -13.45 12.83
CA ILE A 100 -12.66 -13.19 14.09
C ILE A 100 -13.53 -14.39 14.47
N ALA A 101 -14.23 -14.98 13.50
CA ALA A 101 -15.09 -16.15 13.74
C ALA A 101 -14.28 -17.40 14.14
N ALA A 102 -13.08 -17.58 13.58
CA ALA A 102 -12.26 -18.77 13.82
C ALA A 102 -11.46 -18.74 15.13
N LYS A 103 -10.94 -17.57 15.54
CA LYS A 103 -9.99 -17.44 16.65
C LYS A 103 -10.27 -16.29 17.63
N GLY A 104 -11.37 -15.56 17.47
CA GLY A 104 -11.65 -14.34 18.22
C GLY A 104 -10.84 -13.13 17.72
N PRO A 105 -11.02 -11.94 18.33
CA PRO A 105 -10.29 -10.74 17.93
C PRO A 105 -8.79 -10.90 18.20
N SER A 106 -7.98 -10.82 17.15
CA SER A 106 -6.52 -10.75 17.29
C SER A 106 -6.13 -9.39 17.87
N PRO A 107 -5.21 -9.31 18.83
CA PRO A 107 -4.65 -8.04 19.29
C PRO A 107 -3.76 -7.38 18.24
N TYR A 108 -3.46 -8.09 17.16
CA TYR A 108 -2.60 -7.64 16.08
C TYR A 108 -3.39 -7.20 14.86
N GLU A 109 -3.18 -5.97 14.44
CA GLU A 109 -3.73 -5.41 13.20
C GLU A 109 -2.68 -5.43 12.11
N VAL A 110 -2.98 -6.12 11.00
CA VAL A 110 -2.11 -6.17 9.82
C VAL A 110 -2.53 -5.11 8.83
N VAL A 111 -1.56 -4.33 8.35
CA VAL A 111 -1.74 -3.32 7.31
C VAL A 111 -0.93 -3.66 6.07
N LEU A 112 -1.45 -3.33 4.90
CA LEU A 112 -0.73 -3.46 3.63
C LEU A 112 -0.26 -2.08 3.18
N ARG A 113 1.05 -1.92 2.91
CA ARG A 113 1.63 -0.65 2.42
C ARG A 113 2.82 -0.88 1.51
N ALA A 114 3.15 0.09 0.69
CA ALA A 114 4.40 0.08 -0.06
C ALA A 114 5.60 0.38 0.86
N GLY A 115 6.74 -0.21 0.55
CA GLY A 115 8.02 0.07 1.19
C GLY A 115 8.91 0.92 0.28
N PRO A 116 9.47 2.05 0.76
CA PRO A 116 10.42 2.84 -0.02
C PRO A 116 11.76 2.11 -0.19
N PRO A 117 12.59 2.51 -1.14
CA PRO A 117 13.98 2.05 -1.19
C PRO A 117 14.75 2.61 0.02
N LEU A 118 15.69 1.82 0.55
CA LEU A 118 16.46 2.17 1.75
C LEU A 118 17.94 1.95 1.51
N LEU A 119 18.76 2.99 1.69
CA LEU A 119 20.22 2.86 1.65
C LEU A 119 20.71 2.35 3.01
N MET A 120 21.35 1.19 3.03
CA MET A 120 21.70 0.46 4.25
C MET A 120 23.15 -0.02 4.21
N ALA A 121 23.85 0.04 5.33
CA ALA A 121 25.04 -0.77 5.58
C ALA A 121 24.58 -2.13 6.10
N THR A 122 24.99 -3.22 5.46
CA THR A 122 24.48 -4.56 5.74
C THR A 122 25.59 -5.56 6.02
N LEU A 123 25.28 -6.53 6.87
CA LEU A 123 26.12 -7.67 7.18
C LEU A 123 25.25 -8.92 7.24
N ARG A 124 25.42 -9.84 6.26
CA ARG A 124 24.72 -11.13 6.23
C ARG A 124 25.62 -12.24 6.75
N LYS A 125 25.06 -13.06 7.62
CA LYS A 125 25.76 -14.21 8.20
C LYS A 125 24.76 -15.26 8.64
N VAL A 126 25.17 -16.53 8.59
CA VAL A 126 24.48 -17.60 9.32
C VAL A 126 24.95 -17.54 10.77
N VAL A 127 24.00 -17.36 11.68
CA VAL A 127 24.27 -17.31 13.12
C VAL A 127 23.74 -18.56 13.81
N PRO A 128 24.38 -19.02 14.91
CA PRO A 128 23.90 -20.19 15.63
C PRO A 128 22.46 -20.06 16.11
N THR A 129 22.09 -18.91 16.65
CA THR A 129 20.74 -18.58 17.13
C THR A 129 20.42 -17.10 16.86
N VAL A 130 19.14 -16.72 16.98
CA VAL A 130 18.70 -15.31 16.82
C VAL A 130 19.32 -14.40 17.89
N ASP A 131 19.69 -14.91 19.06
CA ASP A 131 20.32 -14.13 20.14
C ASP A 131 21.73 -13.65 19.74
N ASP A 132 22.39 -14.36 18.82
CA ASP A 132 23.72 -13.99 18.31
C ASP A 132 23.69 -12.79 17.34
N MET A 133 22.50 -12.34 16.90
CA MET A 133 22.34 -11.17 16.03
C MET A 133 22.78 -9.86 16.68
N GLU A 134 22.71 -9.76 18.01
CA GLU A 134 23.13 -8.56 18.73
C GLU A 134 24.57 -8.19 18.41
N ALA A 135 25.46 -9.18 18.34
CA ALA A 135 26.86 -8.96 17.98
C ALA A 135 27.01 -8.37 16.56
N LEU A 136 26.19 -8.87 15.60
CA LEU A 136 26.19 -8.33 14.22
C LEU A 136 25.70 -6.89 14.16
N PHE A 137 24.64 -6.57 14.89
CA PHE A 137 24.16 -5.18 14.98
C PHE A 137 25.23 -4.26 15.56
N ASN A 138 25.91 -4.69 16.63
CA ASN A 138 26.98 -3.95 17.26
C ASN A 138 28.15 -3.68 16.32
N ASP A 139 28.53 -4.66 15.50
CA ASP A 139 29.62 -4.52 14.53
C ASP A 139 29.26 -3.51 13.42
N VAL A 140 28.05 -3.60 12.85
CA VAL A 140 27.60 -2.69 11.81
C VAL A 140 27.39 -1.27 12.34
N GLU A 141 26.74 -1.11 13.51
CA GLU A 141 26.53 0.21 14.13
C GLU A 141 27.86 0.90 14.44
N ARG A 142 28.84 0.18 14.97
CA ARG A 142 30.19 0.71 15.26
C ARG A 142 30.89 1.17 13.97
N PHE A 143 30.78 0.36 12.91
CA PHE A 143 31.34 0.73 11.61
C PHE A 143 30.68 1.99 11.04
N VAL A 144 29.36 2.06 11.04
CA VAL A 144 28.58 3.19 10.53
C VAL A 144 28.85 4.47 11.33
N ALA A 145 28.90 4.34 12.66
CA ALA A 145 29.19 5.45 13.57
C ALA A 145 30.61 6.02 13.34
N GLY A 146 31.61 5.14 13.19
CA GLY A 146 33.00 5.51 12.89
C GLY A 146 33.14 6.31 11.61
N HIS A 147 32.19 6.18 10.67
CA HIS A 147 32.15 6.97 9.42
C HIS A 147 31.23 8.19 9.49
N GLY A 148 30.54 8.45 10.61
CA GLY A 148 29.60 9.55 10.76
C GLY A 148 28.44 9.51 9.75
N ALA A 149 27.98 8.32 9.38
CA ALA A 149 27.00 8.14 8.30
C ALA A 149 25.65 7.56 8.76
N ARG A 150 25.39 7.46 10.08
CA ARG A 150 24.17 6.93 10.63
C ARG A 150 22.97 7.82 10.26
N ALA A 151 21.98 7.24 9.56
CA ALA A 151 20.72 7.93 9.28
C ALA A 151 19.76 7.81 10.47
N ALA A 152 18.90 8.81 10.66
CA ALA A 152 17.89 8.83 11.73
C ALA A 152 16.66 7.97 11.37
N ALA A 153 16.91 6.68 11.09
CA ALA A 153 15.88 5.70 10.78
C ALA A 153 16.16 4.40 11.56
N PRO A 154 15.15 3.57 11.84
CA PRO A 154 15.31 2.36 12.62
C PRO A 154 16.18 1.32 11.91
N PRO A 155 17.01 0.54 12.66
CA PRO A 155 17.70 -0.63 12.12
C PRO A 155 16.71 -1.75 11.84
N LEU A 156 17.11 -2.70 11.00
CA LEU A 156 16.28 -3.86 10.68
C LEU A 156 17.12 -5.13 10.49
N ALA A 157 16.48 -6.28 10.66
CA ALA A 157 16.99 -7.58 10.24
C ALA A 157 16.16 -8.12 9.06
N LEU A 158 16.81 -8.82 8.14
CA LEU A 158 16.19 -9.61 7.09
C LEU A 158 16.51 -11.08 7.33
N TYR A 159 15.48 -11.91 7.31
CA TYR A 159 15.60 -13.37 7.46
C TYR A 159 15.49 -14.00 6.08
N HIS A 160 16.56 -14.65 5.65
CA HIS A 160 16.68 -15.21 4.30
C HIS A 160 16.27 -16.69 4.23
N ASP A 161 16.02 -17.32 5.37
CA ASP A 161 15.48 -18.67 5.42
C ASP A 161 14.06 -18.70 4.88
N THR A 162 13.74 -19.72 4.08
CA THR A 162 12.39 -19.93 3.54
C THR A 162 11.40 -20.50 4.56
N GLU A 163 11.93 -21.09 5.63
CA GLU A 163 11.18 -21.68 6.74
C GLU A 163 11.74 -21.16 8.07
N TYR A 164 10.94 -21.20 9.10
CA TYR A 164 11.38 -20.83 10.46
C TYR A 164 12.49 -21.77 10.94
N ARG A 165 13.61 -21.21 11.40
CA ARG A 165 14.73 -21.93 12.00
C ARG A 165 15.04 -21.39 13.38
N GLU A 166 15.32 -22.30 14.32
CA GLU A 166 15.80 -21.96 15.65
C GLU A 166 17.33 -21.93 15.72
N GLN A 167 17.99 -22.65 14.80
CA GLN A 167 19.44 -22.77 14.70
C GLN A 167 19.91 -22.57 13.26
N GLU A 168 21.16 -22.13 13.12
CA GLU A 168 21.78 -21.84 11.81
C GLU A 168 20.93 -20.87 10.99
N VAL A 169 20.54 -19.76 11.61
CA VAL A 169 19.65 -18.74 11.02
C VAL A 169 20.42 -17.88 10.04
N ASP A 170 19.99 -17.82 8.79
CA ASP A 170 20.56 -16.94 7.75
C ASP A 170 19.95 -15.54 7.84
N VAL A 171 20.65 -14.65 8.53
CA VAL A 171 20.18 -13.32 8.83
C VAL A 171 21.09 -12.25 8.23
N GLU A 172 20.50 -11.16 7.81
CA GLU A 172 21.19 -9.94 7.38
C GLU A 172 20.74 -8.79 8.26
N VAL A 173 21.65 -8.25 9.05
CA VAL A 173 21.41 -7.01 9.80
C VAL A 173 21.68 -5.82 8.91
N ALA A 174 20.87 -4.77 9.03
CA ALA A 174 20.93 -3.62 8.16
C ALA A 174 20.71 -2.32 8.95
N ILE A 175 21.67 -1.41 8.81
CA ILE A 175 21.68 -0.11 9.48
C ILE A 175 21.52 0.98 8.43
N PRO A 176 20.51 1.88 8.57
CA PRO A 176 20.30 2.97 7.61
C PRO A 176 21.48 3.95 7.61
N VAL A 177 21.93 4.32 6.41
CA VAL A 177 23.04 5.28 6.22
C VAL A 177 22.63 6.42 5.31
N THR A 178 23.27 7.58 5.52
CA THR A 178 23.01 8.82 4.75
C THR A 178 23.75 8.87 3.42
N ARG A 179 24.78 8.01 3.25
CA ARG A 179 25.62 7.92 2.05
C ARG A 179 26.26 6.54 1.95
N PRO A 180 26.70 6.11 0.75
CA PRO A 180 27.47 4.89 0.60
C PRO A 180 28.77 4.94 1.41
N LEU A 181 29.17 3.79 1.97
CA LEU A 181 30.40 3.57 2.72
C LEU A 181 31.29 2.58 1.97
N PRO A 182 32.63 2.65 2.16
CA PRO A 182 33.54 1.66 1.59
C PRO A 182 33.23 0.27 2.15
N ALA A 183 33.39 -0.76 1.32
CA ALA A 183 33.26 -2.14 1.78
C ALA A 183 34.35 -2.48 2.82
N TYR A 184 33.96 -3.22 3.85
CA TYR A 184 34.87 -3.69 4.89
C TYR A 184 34.60 -5.17 5.21
N GLY A 185 35.39 -6.06 4.65
CA GLY A 185 35.16 -7.48 4.74
C GLY A 185 33.78 -7.87 4.16
N PRO A 186 32.93 -8.57 4.93
CA PRO A 186 31.59 -8.93 4.51
C PRO A 186 30.56 -7.78 4.65
N LEU A 187 30.96 -6.64 5.22
CA LEU A 187 30.09 -5.49 5.42
C LEU A 187 30.03 -4.66 4.13
N LEU A 188 28.82 -4.45 3.61
CA LEU A 188 28.55 -3.76 2.35
C LEU A 188 27.55 -2.64 2.56
N THR A 189 27.64 -1.61 1.72
CA THR A 189 26.53 -0.64 1.58
C THR A 189 25.75 -0.98 0.32
N ARG A 190 24.45 -1.17 0.47
CA ARG A 190 23.54 -1.43 -0.66
C ARG A 190 22.19 -0.76 -0.47
N GLU A 191 21.50 -0.57 -1.55
CA GLU A 191 20.09 -0.17 -1.53
C GLU A 191 19.21 -1.40 -1.42
N LEU A 192 18.36 -1.45 -0.40
CA LEU A 192 17.24 -2.36 -0.39
C LEU A 192 16.19 -1.81 -1.34
N PRO A 193 15.73 -2.60 -2.33
CA PRO A 193 14.79 -2.10 -3.34
C PRO A 193 13.45 -1.73 -2.72
N ALA A 194 12.75 -0.81 -3.40
CA ALA A 194 11.35 -0.52 -3.10
C ALA A 194 10.51 -1.81 -3.23
N VAL A 195 9.53 -1.95 -2.34
CA VAL A 195 8.60 -3.08 -2.33
C VAL A 195 7.19 -2.57 -2.57
N ALA A 196 6.53 -3.11 -3.58
CA ALA A 196 5.19 -2.66 -3.97
C ALA A 196 4.14 -2.92 -2.87
N ALA A 197 4.27 -4.05 -2.15
CA ALA A 197 3.37 -4.42 -1.08
C ALA A 197 4.11 -5.13 0.06
N LEU A 198 4.04 -4.56 1.25
CA LEU A 198 4.48 -5.12 2.52
C LEU A 198 3.25 -5.36 3.40
N ALA A 199 3.03 -6.58 3.83
CA ALA A 199 2.14 -6.85 4.94
C ALA A 199 2.91 -6.58 6.23
N CYS A 200 2.38 -5.70 7.07
CA CYS A 200 3.06 -5.20 8.27
C CYS A 200 2.20 -5.38 9.52
N VAL A 201 2.83 -5.76 10.63
CA VAL A 201 2.22 -5.83 11.95
C VAL A 201 3.18 -5.32 13.01
N VAL A 202 2.67 -4.59 13.99
CA VAL A 202 3.48 -4.07 15.09
C VAL A 202 3.33 -4.97 16.34
N HIS A 203 4.46 -5.39 16.88
CA HIS A 203 4.56 -6.08 18.17
C HIS A 203 5.11 -5.14 19.23
N VAL A 204 4.46 -5.10 20.39
CA VAL A 204 4.95 -4.37 21.57
C VAL A 204 5.23 -5.40 22.66
N GLY A 205 6.46 -5.43 23.15
CA GLY A 205 6.88 -6.36 24.17
C GLY A 205 8.20 -7.07 23.85
N ARG A 206 8.50 -8.10 24.64
CA ARG A 206 9.74 -8.86 24.54
C ARG A 206 9.81 -9.64 23.22
N TYR A 207 11.01 -9.84 22.69
CA TYR A 207 11.22 -10.66 21.49
C TYR A 207 10.75 -12.11 21.68
N THR A 208 10.79 -12.65 22.89
CA THR A 208 10.27 -14.01 23.20
C THR A 208 8.78 -14.17 22.92
N THR A 209 8.02 -13.08 22.77
CA THR A 209 6.58 -13.09 22.49
C THR A 209 6.23 -12.66 21.06
N ILE A 210 7.23 -12.36 20.23
CA ILE A 210 7.06 -11.86 18.84
C ILE A 210 6.40 -12.90 17.93
N GLY A 211 6.53 -14.19 18.23
CA GLY A 211 5.96 -15.28 17.46
C GLY A 211 4.44 -15.20 17.28
N ALA A 212 3.71 -14.61 18.25
CA ALA A 212 2.28 -14.40 18.12
C ALA A 212 1.93 -13.37 17.04
N ALA A 213 2.73 -12.31 16.92
CA ALA A 213 2.57 -11.29 15.87
C ALA A 213 2.92 -11.86 14.48
N SER A 214 4.01 -12.64 14.40
CA SER A 214 4.41 -13.35 13.19
C SER A 214 3.31 -14.30 12.72
N HIS A 215 2.76 -15.11 13.61
CA HIS A 215 1.66 -16.01 13.29
C HIS A 215 0.42 -15.26 12.77
N ALA A 216 0.05 -14.15 13.42
CA ALA A 216 -1.07 -13.31 12.98
C ALA A 216 -0.83 -12.73 11.58
N LEU A 217 0.41 -12.31 11.30
CA LEU A 217 0.81 -11.75 10.00
C LEU A 217 0.67 -12.79 8.87
N TYR A 218 1.19 -14.00 9.06
CA TYR A 218 1.10 -15.06 8.04
C TYR A 218 -0.33 -15.57 7.84
N LEU A 219 -1.11 -15.69 8.90
CA LEU A 219 -2.53 -16.00 8.77
C LEU A 219 -3.29 -14.94 7.96
N TRP A 220 -2.93 -13.68 8.16
CA TRP A 220 -3.53 -12.59 7.41
C TRP A 220 -3.12 -12.67 5.92
N VAL A 221 -1.84 -12.91 5.64
CA VAL A 221 -1.31 -13.04 4.26
C VAL A 221 -2.07 -14.12 3.51
N GLU A 222 -2.21 -15.31 4.09
CA GLU A 222 -2.93 -16.43 3.50
C GLU A 222 -4.43 -16.13 3.32
N ALA A 223 -5.10 -15.63 4.37
CA ALA A 223 -6.53 -15.35 4.36
C ALA A 223 -6.94 -14.25 3.36
N ASN A 224 -6.01 -13.36 3.00
CA ASN A 224 -6.26 -12.28 2.05
C ASN A 224 -5.78 -12.60 0.62
N GLY A 225 -5.38 -13.84 0.35
CA GLY A 225 -4.98 -14.27 -0.99
C GLY A 225 -3.65 -13.68 -1.44
N TYR A 226 -2.73 -13.45 -0.52
CA TYR A 226 -1.36 -13.06 -0.80
C TYR A 226 -0.41 -14.24 -0.58
N ARG A 227 0.78 -14.17 -1.20
CA ARG A 227 1.91 -15.04 -0.89
C ARG A 227 3.15 -14.21 -0.58
N ALA A 228 4.00 -14.69 0.30
CA ALA A 228 5.30 -14.09 0.59
C ALA A 228 6.23 -14.25 -0.62
N VAL A 229 7.00 -13.17 -0.94
CA VAL A 229 7.87 -13.13 -2.13
C VAL A 229 9.28 -12.62 -1.82
N GLY A 230 9.68 -12.59 -0.57
CA GLY A 230 11.00 -12.13 -0.19
C GLY A 230 11.29 -12.40 1.29
N PRO A 231 12.48 -12.01 1.74
CA PRO A 231 12.87 -12.18 3.13
C PRO A 231 11.96 -11.38 4.07
N ASN A 232 11.62 -12.00 5.18
CA ASN A 232 10.94 -11.32 6.27
C ASN A 232 11.84 -10.23 6.83
N ARG A 233 11.23 -9.15 7.30
CA ARG A 233 11.93 -8.04 7.92
C ARG A 233 11.42 -7.80 9.32
N GLU A 234 12.31 -7.58 10.26
CA GLU A 234 12.02 -7.05 11.58
C GLU A 234 12.63 -5.66 11.68
N VAL A 235 11.79 -4.64 11.79
CA VAL A 235 12.21 -3.24 11.93
C VAL A 235 12.12 -2.86 13.40
N TYR A 236 13.24 -2.52 14.01
CA TYR A 236 13.34 -2.25 15.45
C TYR A 236 13.05 -0.77 15.72
N LEU A 237 11.77 -0.46 15.92
CA LEU A 237 11.29 0.91 16.15
C LEU A 237 11.65 1.42 17.55
N ARG A 238 11.71 0.52 18.54
CA ARG A 238 12.15 0.80 19.90
C ARG A 238 12.80 -0.45 20.48
N PHE A 239 14.02 -0.33 20.94
CA PHE A 239 14.83 -1.47 21.39
C PHE A 239 15.75 -1.11 22.55
N GLY A 240 16.26 -2.13 23.25
CA GLY A 240 17.28 -2.01 24.28
C GLY A 240 18.68 -1.97 23.67
N VAL A 241 19.56 -1.29 24.33
CA VAL A 241 21.00 -1.32 24.02
C VAL A 241 21.69 -1.92 25.21
N SER A 242 22.41 -3.03 24.99
CA SER A 242 23.26 -3.64 26.02
C SER A 242 24.74 -3.36 25.73
N GLY A 243 25.54 -3.20 26.78
CA GLY A 243 26.98 -3.18 26.69
C GLY A 243 27.61 -1.99 25.96
N GLN A 244 28.51 -2.26 25.00
CA GLN A 244 29.42 -1.31 24.36
C GLN A 244 28.77 -0.29 23.38
N LEU A 245 27.49 -0.42 23.07
CA LEU A 245 26.78 0.56 22.21
C LEU A 245 26.47 1.89 22.90
N GLY A 246 26.73 2.04 24.20
CA GLY A 246 26.55 3.32 24.91
C GLY A 246 27.35 4.50 24.37
N GLU A 247 28.33 4.24 23.48
CA GLU A 247 29.16 5.24 22.81
C GLU A 247 28.65 5.61 21.40
N VAL A 248 27.69 4.85 20.84
CA VAL A 248 27.11 5.13 19.52
C VAL A 248 25.95 6.12 19.70
N PRO A 249 25.96 7.27 19.03
CA PRO A 249 24.89 8.27 19.15
C PRO A 249 23.62 7.81 18.40
N LEU A 250 22.88 6.90 19.04
CA LEU A 250 21.57 6.46 18.53
C LEU A 250 20.49 7.50 18.90
N PRO A 251 19.49 7.73 18.02
CA PRO A 251 18.38 8.61 18.36
C PRO A 251 17.65 8.12 19.61
N PRO A 252 17.48 8.95 20.66
CA PRO A 252 16.87 8.55 21.93
C PRO A 252 15.47 7.96 21.77
N ALA A 253 14.74 8.35 20.70
CA ALA A 253 13.41 7.84 20.41
C ALA A 253 13.37 6.31 20.12
N PHE A 254 14.50 5.71 19.73
CA PHE A 254 14.62 4.28 19.46
C PHE A 254 15.01 3.48 20.71
N LEU A 255 15.38 4.14 21.81
CA LEU A 255 15.96 3.48 22.95
C LEU A 255 14.98 3.33 24.11
N THR A 256 15.03 2.18 24.78
CA THR A 256 14.34 1.93 26.05
C THR A 256 15.18 0.99 26.93
N GLN A 257 15.00 1.10 28.23
CA GLN A 257 15.62 0.20 29.21
C GLN A 257 14.68 -0.96 29.59
N SER A 258 13.43 -0.92 29.15
CA SER A 258 12.43 -1.93 29.49
C SER A 258 12.09 -2.79 28.29
N ALA A 259 12.36 -4.09 28.38
CA ALA A 259 12.01 -5.04 27.33
C ALA A 259 10.48 -5.13 27.05
N HIS A 260 9.64 -4.68 27.99
CA HIS A 260 8.19 -4.60 27.77
C HIS A 260 7.78 -3.45 26.86
N GLU A 261 8.67 -2.50 26.62
CA GLU A 261 8.47 -1.34 25.77
C GLU A 261 9.13 -1.49 24.40
N PHE A 262 9.73 -2.63 24.09
CA PHE A 262 10.25 -2.89 22.76
C PHE A 262 9.12 -2.80 21.75
N VAL A 263 9.39 -2.18 20.60
CA VAL A 263 8.45 -2.06 19.50
C VAL A 263 9.14 -2.56 18.25
N THR A 264 8.64 -3.64 17.70
CA THR A 264 9.15 -4.25 16.46
C THR A 264 8.05 -4.33 15.44
N GLU A 265 8.28 -3.81 14.24
CA GLU A 265 7.38 -4.00 13.12
C GLU A 265 7.88 -5.18 12.28
N LEU A 266 7.07 -6.22 12.19
CA LEU A 266 7.31 -7.35 11.29
C LEU A 266 6.74 -6.98 9.93
N GLN A 267 7.51 -7.21 8.88
CA GLN A 267 7.16 -6.90 7.51
C GLN A 267 7.43 -8.11 6.62
N VAL A 268 6.46 -8.48 5.80
CA VAL A 268 6.59 -9.54 4.79
C VAL A 268 6.30 -8.95 3.42
N PRO A 269 7.26 -8.99 2.47
CA PRO A 269 6.97 -8.67 1.07
C PRO A 269 5.96 -9.67 0.52
N VAL A 270 4.88 -9.16 -0.09
CA VAL A 270 3.79 -10.01 -0.57
C VAL A 270 3.36 -9.62 -1.98
N GLU A 271 2.83 -10.61 -2.71
CA GLU A 271 2.12 -10.38 -3.97
C GLU A 271 0.78 -11.13 -3.98
N PRO A 272 -0.23 -10.66 -4.71
CA PRO A 272 -1.49 -11.38 -4.85
C PRO A 272 -1.28 -12.75 -5.47
N VAL A 273 -1.93 -13.77 -4.92
CA VAL A 273 -2.01 -15.10 -5.55
C VAL A 273 -2.88 -14.95 -6.79
N GLN A 274 -2.28 -15.08 -7.99
CA GLN A 274 -3.05 -15.13 -9.23
C GLN A 274 -3.88 -16.42 -9.22
N LEU A 275 -5.20 -16.29 -9.04
CA LEU A 275 -6.12 -17.38 -9.37
C LEU A 275 -5.94 -17.65 -10.87
N GLN A 276 -5.33 -18.77 -11.22
CA GLN A 276 -5.37 -19.27 -12.59
C GLN A 276 -6.84 -19.30 -13.00
N LYS A 277 -7.21 -18.47 -13.99
CA LYS A 277 -8.49 -18.61 -14.69
C LYS A 277 -8.44 -19.99 -15.33
N GLY A 278 -8.99 -20.98 -14.62
CA GLY A 278 -9.18 -22.29 -15.19
C GLY A 278 -9.98 -22.11 -16.48
N SER A 279 -9.44 -22.58 -17.58
CA SER A 279 -10.17 -22.71 -18.85
C SER A 279 -11.30 -23.70 -18.62
N LEU A 280 -12.46 -23.19 -18.23
CA LEU A 280 -13.71 -23.92 -18.19
C LEU A 280 -14.33 -23.88 -19.58
N TRP A 281 -13.74 -24.63 -20.55
CA TRP A 281 -14.50 -25.20 -21.69
C TRP A 281 -13.59 -26.19 -22.41
N PRO A 282 -13.93 -27.48 -22.40
CA PRO A 282 -13.39 -28.39 -23.40
C PRO A 282 -14.07 -28.07 -24.74
N THR A 283 -13.28 -27.71 -25.73
CA THR A 283 -13.69 -27.70 -27.14
C THR A 283 -13.97 -29.14 -27.56
N THR A 284 -15.21 -29.45 -27.79
CA THR A 284 -15.67 -30.52 -28.68
C THR A 284 -16.17 -29.91 -29.96
#